data_5121dd52138dc0717fbb8544923e4337
#
_entry.id   5121dd52138dc0717fbb8544923e4337
#
_cell.length_a   1.000
_cell.length_b   1.000
_cell.length_c   1.000
_cell.angle_alpha   90.00
_cell.angle_beta   90.00
_cell.angle_gamma   90.00
#
_symmetry.space_group_name_H-M   'P 1'
#
loop_
_entity.id
_entity.type
_entity.pdbx_description
1 polymer ?
#
loop_
_entity_poly.entity_id
_entity_poly.type
_entity_poly.pdbx_seq_one_letter_code
_entity_poly.pdbx_strand_id
1 'polypeptide(L)'
;MNNMKSTFLFLLTTTMMTCTAYGQSSNHKENKLPDWAFGGFERPKNVNPVISPIENTKFYCPLTKDSIAWESNDTFNPAATLYNGEIVVLYRAEDKSGVGIGHRTSRLGYATSTDGTHFQREKTPVFYPDNDSQKELEWPGGCEDPRIAVTDDGLYVMMYTQWNRHVPRLAVATSRNLKDWTKHGPAFAKAFDGKFFNLGCKSGSILTEVVKGKQVIKKVNGKYFMYRSEEHTSELQSPMFIS
;
A
#
# COMPACT_ATOMS: atom_id res chain seq x y z
N MET A 1 27.32 76.07 -58.33
CA MET A 1 26.23 75.67 -57.35
C MET A 1 25.47 74.53 -57.98
N ASN A 2 25.92 73.30 -57.78
CA ASN A 2 25.21 72.14 -58.28
C ASN A 2 25.30 71.05 -57.22
N ASN A 3 24.18 70.72 -56.62
CA ASN A 3 24.02 69.64 -55.71
C ASN A 3 23.91 68.31 -56.45
N MET A 4 24.84 67.42 -56.25
CA MET A 4 24.79 66.06 -56.70
C MET A 4 24.21 65.18 -55.55
N LYS A 5 23.02 64.67 -55.72
CA LYS A 5 22.40 63.69 -54.83
C LYS A 5 22.94 62.31 -55.23
N SER A 6 23.68 61.69 -54.34
CA SER A 6 24.10 60.29 -54.46
C SER A 6 23.02 59.38 -53.95
N THR A 7 22.51 58.53 -54.83
CA THR A 7 21.50 57.50 -54.49
C THR A 7 22.28 56.24 -54.19
N PHE A 8 22.24 55.82 -52.89
CA PHE A 8 22.76 54.51 -52.46
C PHE A 8 21.69 53.45 -52.64
N LEU A 9 21.95 52.51 -53.54
CA LEU A 9 21.15 51.32 -53.76
C LEU A 9 21.59 50.25 -52.78
N PHE A 10 20.75 49.94 -51.75
CA PHE A 10 20.97 48.84 -50.84
C PHE A 10 20.44 47.54 -51.48
N LEU A 11 21.37 46.66 -51.85
CA LEU A 11 21.07 45.31 -52.29
C LEU A 11 20.91 44.43 -51.07
N LEU A 12 19.66 44.06 -50.72
CA LEU A 12 19.32 43.18 -49.64
C LEU A 12 19.47 41.73 -50.14
N THR A 13 20.56 41.08 -49.86
CA THR A 13 20.72 39.62 -50.08
C THR A 13 20.12 38.88 -48.91
N THR A 14 18.94 38.30 -49.13
CA THR A 14 18.25 37.41 -48.22
C THR A 14 18.98 36.04 -48.26
N THR A 15 19.84 35.79 -47.32
CA THR A 15 20.39 34.43 -47.10
C THR A 15 19.34 33.59 -46.39
N MET A 16 18.65 32.69 -47.10
CA MET A 16 17.86 31.65 -46.50
C MET A 16 18.77 30.67 -45.76
N MET A 17 18.81 30.78 -44.44
CA MET A 17 19.33 29.71 -43.58
C MET A 17 18.31 28.57 -43.54
N THR A 18 18.56 27.51 -44.29
CA THR A 18 17.86 26.24 -44.13
C THR A 18 18.35 25.60 -42.81
N CYS A 19 17.55 25.77 -41.74
CA CYS A 19 17.70 24.95 -40.55
C CYS A 19 17.32 23.49 -40.89
N THR A 20 18.33 22.67 -41.19
CA THR A 20 18.18 21.23 -41.12
C THR A 20 18.03 20.84 -39.66
N ALA A 21 16.77 20.59 -39.24
CA ALA A 21 16.49 19.97 -37.97
C ALA A 21 17.07 18.53 -38.01
N TYR A 22 18.23 18.36 -37.39
CA TYR A 22 18.70 17.04 -37.02
C TYR A 22 17.70 16.49 -35.98
N GLY A 23 16.77 15.68 -36.46
CA GLY A 23 15.96 14.83 -35.56
C GLY A 23 16.93 13.88 -34.84
N GLN A 24 17.21 14.20 -33.57
CA GLN A 24 17.78 13.22 -32.68
C GLN A 24 16.74 12.11 -32.55
N SER A 25 16.93 11.03 -33.30
CA SER A 25 16.33 9.75 -33.01
C SER A 25 16.81 9.35 -31.62
N SER A 26 15.98 9.62 -30.61
CA SER A 26 16.16 9.04 -29.29
C SER A 26 15.93 7.54 -29.47
N ASN A 27 17.01 6.79 -29.66
CA ASN A 27 17.01 5.35 -29.42
C ASN A 27 16.68 5.14 -27.94
N HIS A 28 15.40 5.18 -27.58
CA HIS A 28 14.93 4.54 -26.37
C HIS A 28 15.22 3.05 -26.54
N LYS A 29 16.38 2.60 -26.05
CA LYS A 29 16.58 1.21 -25.71
C LYS A 29 15.41 0.91 -24.75
N GLU A 30 14.43 0.14 -25.22
CA GLU A 30 13.48 -0.48 -24.32
C GLU A 30 14.33 -1.22 -23.29
N ASN A 31 14.41 -0.66 -22.09
CA ASN A 31 15.01 -1.34 -20.94
C ASN A 31 14.10 -2.54 -20.67
N LYS A 32 14.41 -3.68 -21.28
CA LYS A 32 13.72 -4.93 -21.01
C LYS A 32 13.85 -5.19 -19.51
N LEU A 33 12.72 -5.17 -18.84
CA LEU A 33 12.68 -5.48 -17.42
C LEU A 33 13.19 -6.92 -17.19
N PRO A 34 13.86 -7.20 -16.06
CA PRO A 34 14.21 -8.56 -15.69
C PRO A 34 12.96 -9.45 -15.64
N ASP A 35 13.09 -10.74 -15.93
CA ASP A 35 11.96 -11.69 -16.01
C ASP A 35 11.15 -11.80 -14.71
N TRP A 36 11.70 -11.39 -13.58
CA TRP A 36 11.01 -11.34 -12.28
C TRP A 36 10.25 -10.02 -12.04
N ALA A 37 10.46 -8.99 -12.87
CA ALA A 37 9.88 -7.67 -12.66
C ALA A 37 8.56 -7.52 -13.41
N PHE A 38 7.57 -7.01 -12.70
CA PHE A 38 6.33 -6.55 -13.31
C PHE A 38 6.54 -5.17 -13.92
N GLY A 39 6.11 -4.99 -15.15
CA GLY A 39 6.20 -3.71 -15.85
C GLY A 39 4.88 -3.33 -16.50
N GLY A 40 4.85 -2.12 -17.05
CA GLY A 40 3.67 -1.64 -17.77
C GLY A 40 2.50 -1.27 -16.85
N PHE A 41 2.77 -0.82 -15.61
CA PHE A 41 1.72 -0.31 -14.73
C PHE A 41 1.17 0.99 -15.31
N GLU A 42 -0.13 0.99 -15.57
CA GLU A 42 -0.86 2.16 -16.01
C GLU A 42 -1.93 2.53 -14.99
N ARG A 43 -2.18 3.83 -14.85
CA ARG A 43 -3.27 4.33 -14.04
C ARG A 43 -4.51 4.47 -14.93
N PRO A 44 -5.55 3.64 -14.75
CA PRO A 44 -6.75 3.70 -15.59
C PRO A 44 -7.38 5.10 -15.54
N LYS A 45 -7.81 5.61 -16.70
CA LYS A 45 -8.50 6.89 -16.78
C LYS A 45 -9.93 6.75 -16.20
N ASN A 46 -10.38 7.79 -15.50
CA ASN A 46 -11.77 7.94 -14.99
C ASN A 46 -12.20 6.95 -13.89
N VAL A 47 -11.29 6.11 -13.37
CA VAL A 47 -11.59 5.15 -12.28
C VAL A 47 -10.65 5.30 -11.09
N ASN A 48 -9.97 6.44 -10.99
CA ASN A 48 -9.00 6.72 -9.93
C ASN A 48 -9.42 7.93 -9.10
N PRO A 49 -9.51 7.82 -7.77
CA PRO A 49 -9.24 6.63 -6.97
C PRO A 49 -10.35 5.57 -7.08
N VAL A 50 -9.99 4.27 -7.02
CA VAL A 50 -10.95 3.15 -7.05
C VAL A 50 -11.68 2.95 -5.70
N ILE A 51 -11.07 3.39 -4.62
CA ILE A 51 -11.63 3.40 -3.25
C ILE A 51 -11.34 4.78 -2.65
N SER A 52 -12.38 5.48 -2.22
CA SER A 52 -12.31 6.82 -1.60
C SER A 52 -13.01 6.80 -0.23
N PRO A 53 -12.74 7.75 0.66
CA PRO A 53 -13.49 7.90 1.90
C PRO A 53 -15.00 8.04 1.67
N ILE A 54 -15.79 7.53 2.62
CA ILE A 54 -17.25 7.71 2.66
C ILE A 54 -17.65 8.25 4.02
N GLU A 55 -18.33 9.39 4.04
CA GLU A 55 -18.71 10.06 5.29
C GLU A 55 -19.91 9.40 6.02
N ASN A 56 -20.77 8.74 5.27
CA ASN A 56 -22.05 8.24 5.79
C ASN A 56 -22.04 6.77 6.21
N THR A 57 -20.93 6.06 6.02
CA THR A 57 -20.78 4.66 6.45
C THR A 57 -20.58 4.62 7.95
N LYS A 58 -21.50 3.94 8.66
CA LYS A 58 -21.48 3.85 10.13
C LYS A 58 -21.09 2.45 10.59
N PHE A 59 -20.32 2.42 11.69
CA PHE A 59 -19.91 1.21 12.39
C PHE A 59 -20.05 1.43 13.89
N TYR A 60 -20.69 0.49 14.59
CA TYR A 60 -20.76 0.53 16.05
C TYR A 60 -19.43 0.06 16.63
N CYS A 61 -18.65 1.00 17.18
CA CYS A 61 -17.34 0.72 17.73
C CYS A 61 -17.46 0.09 19.12
N PRO A 62 -16.96 -1.12 19.36
CA PRO A 62 -17.10 -1.82 20.64
C PRO A 62 -16.33 -1.11 21.78
N LEU A 63 -15.30 -0.32 21.46
CA LEU A 63 -14.46 0.34 22.45
C LEU A 63 -15.02 1.71 22.90
N THR A 64 -15.58 2.48 21.98
CA THR A 64 -16.23 3.77 22.31
C THR A 64 -17.70 3.59 22.68
N LYS A 65 -18.30 2.44 22.34
CA LYS A 65 -19.73 2.17 22.49
C LYS A 65 -20.61 3.18 21.76
N ASP A 66 -20.14 3.63 20.61
CA ASP A 66 -20.82 4.62 19.79
C ASP A 66 -20.73 4.25 18.30
N SER A 67 -21.64 4.82 17.51
CA SER A 67 -21.69 4.66 16.06
C SER A 67 -20.83 5.71 15.39
N ILE A 68 -19.73 5.29 14.79
CA ILE A 68 -18.72 6.18 14.19
C ILE A 68 -18.71 6.09 12.67
N ALA A 69 -18.32 7.18 12.00
CA ALA A 69 -18.07 7.23 10.56
C ALA A 69 -16.63 6.75 10.29
N TRP A 70 -16.43 5.44 10.30
CA TRP A 70 -15.14 4.77 10.42
C TRP A 70 -14.18 4.94 9.24
N GLU A 71 -14.68 5.26 8.03
CA GLU A 71 -13.90 5.48 6.81
C GLU A 71 -14.09 6.89 6.22
N SER A 72 -14.40 7.86 7.09
CA SER A 72 -14.81 9.20 6.65
C SER A 72 -13.65 10.16 6.34
N ASN A 73 -12.41 9.82 6.69
CA ASN A 73 -11.28 10.73 6.51
C ASN A 73 -10.35 10.31 5.37
N ASP A 74 -9.72 9.16 5.48
CA ASP A 74 -8.75 8.67 4.49
C ASP A 74 -8.93 7.18 4.21
N THR A 75 -8.58 6.76 2.97
CA THR A 75 -8.46 5.34 2.55
C THR A 75 -7.15 5.15 1.80
N PHE A 76 -6.30 4.22 2.23
CA PHE A 76 -4.95 4.04 1.67
C PHE A 76 -4.32 2.69 2.08
N ASN A 77 -3.08 2.45 1.67
CA ASN A 77 -2.23 1.29 2.03
C ASN A 77 -2.96 -0.06 1.99
N PRO A 78 -3.55 -0.46 0.86
CA PRO A 78 -4.30 -1.70 0.77
C PRO A 78 -3.40 -2.93 0.64
N ALA A 79 -3.95 -4.10 1.05
CA ALA A 79 -3.53 -5.41 0.58
C ALA A 79 -4.54 -5.96 -0.42
N ALA A 80 -4.07 -6.67 -1.45
CA ALA A 80 -4.93 -7.31 -2.42
C ALA A 80 -4.60 -8.80 -2.54
N THR A 81 -5.61 -9.63 -2.75
CA THR A 81 -5.48 -11.07 -3.01
C THR A 81 -6.66 -11.60 -3.83
N LEU A 82 -6.60 -12.84 -4.28
CA LEU A 82 -7.72 -13.52 -4.91
C LEU A 82 -8.44 -14.43 -3.92
N TYR A 83 -9.76 -14.34 -3.87
CA TYR A 83 -10.64 -15.21 -3.11
C TYR A 83 -11.90 -15.53 -3.89
N ASN A 84 -12.23 -16.81 -4.06
CA ASN A 84 -13.41 -17.28 -4.80
C ASN A 84 -13.57 -16.70 -6.21
N GLY A 85 -12.45 -16.44 -6.90
CA GLY A 85 -12.46 -15.88 -8.26
C GLY A 85 -12.57 -14.36 -8.35
N GLU A 86 -12.71 -13.67 -7.24
CA GLU A 86 -12.75 -12.21 -7.17
C GLU A 86 -11.45 -11.64 -6.61
N ILE A 87 -11.14 -10.41 -7.00
CA ILE A 87 -10.11 -9.60 -6.38
C ILE A 87 -10.68 -9.08 -5.06
N VAL A 88 -10.02 -9.40 -3.96
CA VAL A 88 -10.34 -8.87 -2.62
C VAL A 88 -9.29 -7.85 -2.23
N VAL A 89 -9.75 -6.69 -1.75
CA VAL A 89 -8.90 -5.64 -1.21
C VAL A 89 -9.27 -5.39 0.26
N LEU A 90 -8.27 -5.52 1.13
CA LEU A 90 -8.35 -4.99 2.49
C LEU A 90 -7.66 -3.63 2.49
N TYR A 91 -8.40 -2.56 2.70
CA TYR A 91 -7.87 -1.20 2.69
C TYR A 91 -7.89 -0.59 4.08
N ARG A 92 -6.81 0.11 4.44
CA ARG A 92 -6.79 0.94 5.64
C ARG A 92 -7.73 2.11 5.45
N ALA A 93 -8.58 2.34 6.43
CA ALA A 93 -9.48 3.48 6.50
C ALA A 93 -9.34 4.19 7.85
N GLU A 94 -9.43 5.50 7.86
CA GLU A 94 -9.34 6.34 9.04
C GLU A 94 -10.61 7.16 9.26
N ASP A 95 -11.00 7.26 10.52
CA ASP A 95 -12.04 8.19 10.97
C ASP A 95 -11.49 9.59 11.26
N LYS A 96 -12.36 10.50 11.68
CA LYS A 96 -12.00 11.89 12.04
C LYS A 96 -11.70 12.05 13.55
N SER A 97 -11.26 11.01 14.26
CA SER A 97 -11.01 11.03 15.70
C SER A 97 -9.76 11.82 16.12
N GLY A 98 -8.95 12.28 15.18
CA GLY A 98 -7.74 13.07 15.45
C GLY A 98 -7.31 13.91 14.26
N VAL A 99 -6.33 14.77 14.48
CA VAL A 99 -5.73 15.61 13.46
C VAL A 99 -4.37 15.05 13.06
N GLY A 100 -4.20 14.80 11.76
CA GLY A 100 -2.94 14.26 11.19
C GLY A 100 -2.83 12.74 11.25
N ILE A 101 -1.92 12.22 10.44
CA ILE A 101 -1.60 10.79 10.35
C ILE A 101 -1.05 10.31 11.70
N GLY A 102 -1.46 9.12 12.15
CA GLY A 102 -1.04 8.52 13.41
C GLY A 102 -1.84 8.98 14.63
N HIS A 103 -2.68 10.02 14.51
CA HIS A 103 -3.57 10.50 15.59
C HIS A 103 -5.03 10.08 15.38
N ARG A 104 -5.36 9.44 14.29
CA ARG A 104 -6.69 8.90 13.98
C ARG A 104 -6.76 7.42 14.30
N THR A 105 -7.95 6.85 14.31
CA THR A 105 -8.12 5.41 14.50
C THR A 105 -8.26 4.72 13.15
N SER A 106 -7.35 3.81 12.87
CA SER A 106 -7.31 3.01 11.64
C SER A 106 -8.04 1.69 11.79
N ARG A 107 -8.77 1.29 10.75
CA ARG A 107 -9.47 0.01 10.62
C ARG A 107 -9.31 -0.51 9.21
N LEU A 108 -9.56 -1.80 8.99
CA LEU A 108 -9.49 -2.38 7.65
C LEU A 108 -10.89 -2.63 7.10
N GLY A 109 -11.16 -1.99 5.97
CA GLY A 109 -12.32 -2.25 5.16
C GLY A 109 -12.10 -3.41 4.19
N TYR A 110 -13.18 -3.99 3.69
CA TYR A 110 -13.18 -5.09 2.74
C TYR A 110 -13.92 -4.66 1.48
N ALA A 111 -13.31 -4.90 0.33
CA ALA A 111 -13.91 -4.63 -0.96
C ALA A 111 -13.62 -5.75 -1.94
N THR A 112 -14.57 -6.05 -2.84
CA THR A 112 -14.41 -7.05 -3.91
C THR A 112 -14.60 -6.43 -5.28
N SER A 113 -13.93 -7.01 -6.28
CA SER A 113 -14.05 -6.63 -7.68
C SER A 113 -13.79 -7.82 -8.60
N THR A 114 -14.49 -7.87 -9.72
CA THR A 114 -14.24 -8.83 -10.79
C THR A 114 -13.32 -8.28 -11.88
N ASP A 115 -13.15 -6.96 -11.95
CA ASP A 115 -12.41 -6.26 -13.01
C ASP A 115 -11.20 -5.42 -12.50
N GLY A 116 -11.05 -5.29 -11.17
CA GLY A 116 -9.99 -4.50 -10.54
C GLY A 116 -10.20 -2.98 -10.59
N THR A 117 -11.31 -2.50 -11.11
CA THR A 117 -11.62 -1.07 -11.27
C THR A 117 -12.90 -0.64 -10.55
N HIS A 118 -13.90 -1.52 -10.49
CA HIS A 118 -15.16 -1.29 -9.79
C HIS A 118 -15.24 -2.16 -8.56
N PHE A 119 -15.24 -1.54 -7.38
CA PHE A 119 -15.21 -2.23 -6.10
C PHE A 119 -16.54 -2.11 -5.35
N GLN A 120 -17.04 -3.25 -4.87
CA GLN A 120 -18.14 -3.30 -3.90
C GLN A 120 -17.56 -3.42 -2.50
N ARG A 121 -17.97 -2.53 -1.59
CA ARG A 121 -17.44 -2.46 -0.23
C ARG A 121 -18.43 -3.00 0.81
N GLU A 122 -17.88 -3.63 1.84
CA GLU A 122 -18.64 -3.90 3.07
C GLU A 122 -18.95 -2.59 3.79
N LYS A 123 -20.10 -2.52 4.45
CA LYS A 123 -20.53 -1.32 5.19
C LYS A 123 -19.80 -1.14 6.52
N THR A 124 -19.22 -2.20 7.05
CA THR A 124 -18.48 -2.20 8.32
C THR A 124 -17.05 -2.69 8.11
N PRO A 125 -16.09 -2.27 8.93
CA PRO A 125 -14.75 -2.81 8.86
C PRO A 125 -14.75 -4.29 9.21
N VAL A 126 -13.87 -5.07 8.60
CA VAL A 126 -13.69 -6.50 8.87
C VAL A 126 -12.55 -6.77 9.85
N PHE A 127 -11.74 -5.75 10.14
CA PHE A 127 -10.63 -5.87 11.09
C PHE A 127 -10.38 -4.51 11.78
N TYR A 128 -10.43 -4.53 13.11
CA TYR A 128 -10.41 -3.29 13.90
C TYR A 128 -9.96 -3.58 15.35
N PRO A 129 -9.57 -2.55 16.11
CA PRO A 129 -9.36 -2.68 17.55
C PRO A 129 -10.66 -3.08 18.25
N ASP A 130 -10.60 -4.15 19.02
CA ASP A 130 -11.76 -4.72 19.72
C ASP A 130 -11.45 -4.89 21.20
N ASN A 131 -12.46 -5.32 21.97
CA ASN A 131 -12.28 -5.66 23.38
C ASN A 131 -11.71 -7.10 23.53
N ASP A 132 -10.56 -7.31 22.90
CA ASP A 132 -9.80 -8.56 22.87
C ASP A 132 -8.43 -8.41 23.56
N SER A 133 -7.62 -9.46 23.51
CA SER A 133 -6.27 -9.47 24.11
C SER A 133 -5.28 -8.52 23.45
N GLN A 134 -5.59 -7.96 22.28
CA GLN A 134 -4.74 -7.04 21.53
C GLN A 134 -5.10 -5.57 21.74
N LYS A 135 -6.16 -5.29 22.50
CA LYS A 135 -6.68 -3.94 22.73
C LYS A 135 -5.61 -2.92 23.09
N GLU A 136 -4.78 -3.23 24.07
CA GLU A 136 -3.76 -2.29 24.58
C GLU A 136 -2.64 -2.00 23.56
N LEU A 137 -2.50 -2.85 22.55
CA LEU A 137 -1.51 -2.71 21.48
C LEU A 137 -2.07 -2.01 20.25
N GLU A 138 -3.39 -1.96 20.10
CA GLU A 138 -4.09 -1.39 18.94
C GLU A 138 -4.84 -0.09 19.25
N TRP A 139 -5.30 0.12 20.47
CA TRP A 139 -6.08 1.29 20.85
C TRP A 139 -5.20 2.41 21.42
N PRO A 140 -5.45 3.70 21.06
CA PRO A 140 -6.50 4.18 20.15
C PRO A 140 -6.06 4.41 18.70
N GLY A 141 -4.89 4.01 18.27
CA GLY A 141 -4.35 4.25 16.93
C GLY A 141 -4.94 3.33 15.86
N GLY A 142 -5.10 2.03 16.15
CA GLY A 142 -5.81 1.13 15.25
C GLY A 142 -4.99 -0.02 14.67
N CYS A 143 -5.55 -0.60 13.63
CA CYS A 143 -4.97 -1.66 12.82
C CYS A 143 -4.61 -1.07 11.45
N GLU A 144 -3.32 -1.17 11.06
CA GLU A 144 -2.78 -0.44 9.92
C GLU A 144 -2.08 -1.35 8.91
N ASP A 145 -1.99 -0.89 7.67
CA ASP A 145 -1.06 -1.33 6.62
C ASP A 145 -1.01 -2.85 6.41
N PRO A 146 -2.12 -3.51 6.04
CA PRO A 146 -2.17 -4.96 5.87
C PRO A 146 -1.27 -5.43 4.73
N ARG A 147 -0.69 -6.62 4.88
CA ARG A 147 -0.03 -7.40 3.83
C ARG A 147 -0.50 -8.83 3.94
N ILE A 148 -1.01 -9.39 2.84
CA ILE A 148 -1.65 -10.70 2.84
C ILE A 148 -0.83 -11.68 2.02
N ALA A 149 -0.62 -12.87 2.59
CA ALA A 149 -0.13 -14.04 1.91
C ALA A 149 -1.05 -15.23 2.21
N VAL A 150 -0.95 -16.32 1.46
CA VAL A 150 -1.76 -17.51 1.67
C VAL A 150 -0.88 -18.75 1.78
N THR A 151 -1.23 -19.68 2.63
CA THR A 151 -0.58 -20.99 2.71
C THR A 151 -1.10 -21.92 1.59
N ASP A 152 -0.41 -23.01 1.33
CA ASP A 152 -0.81 -24.01 0.32
C ASP A 152 -2.20 -24.60 0.62
N ASP A 153 -2.57 -24.72 1.89
CA ASP A 153 -3.88 -25.22 2.35
C ASP A 153 -4.96 -24.14 2.44
N GLY A 154 -4.68 -22.92 1.95
CA GLY A 154 -5.65 -21.85 1.82
C GLY A 154 -5.90 -21.03 3.09
N LEU A 155 -5.03 -21.06 4.09
CA LEU A 155 -5.06 -20.15 5.23
C LEU A 155 -4.42 -18.82 4.84
N TYR A 156 -5.18 -17.73 4.91
CA TYR A 156 -4.65 -16.38 4.70
C TYR A 156 -3.93 -15.91 5.96
N VAL A 157 -2.73 -15.41 5.77
CA VAL A 157 -1.87 -14.83 6.81
C VAL A 157 -1.73 -13.35 6.51
N MET A 158 -2.18 -12.51 7.42
CA MET A 158 -2.06 -11.06 7.32
C MET A 158 -0.99 -10.57 8.30
N MET A 159 -0.01 -9.86 7.76
CA MET A 159 0.87 -9.01 8.55
C MET A 159 0.24 -7.61 8.59
N TYR A 160 0.11 -7.03 9.78
CA TYR A 160 -0.46 -5.69 9.96
C TYR A 160 0.27 -4.94 11.05
N THR A 161 0.09 -3.65 11.15
CA THR A 161 0.65 -2.82 12.22
C THR A 161 -0.40 -2.61 13.30
N GLN A 162 -0.08 -3.00 14.53
CA GLN A 162 -0.78 -2.58 15.75
C GLN A 162 -0.24 -1.21 16.15
N TRP A 163 -1.11 -0.21 16.22
CA TRP A 163 -0.75 1.15 16.59
C TRP A 163 -1.54 1.64 17.80
N ASN A 164 -0.86 1.86 18.91
CA ASN A 164 -1.46 2.38 20.13
C ASN A 164 -1.09 3.84 20.42
N ARG A 165 -0.62 4.56 19.41
CA ARG A 165 -0.08 5.93 19.46
C ARG A 165 1.23 6.08 20.26
N HIS A 166 1.89 4.97 20.59
CA HIS A 166 3.18 4.96 21.29
C HIS A 166 4.22 4.12 20.57
N VAL A 167 3.92 2.86 20.31
CA VAL A 167 4.84 1.91 19.64
C VAL A 167 4.11 1.18 18.54
N PRO A 168 4.52 1.34 17.27
CA PRO A 168 4.00 0.53 16.18
C PRO A 168 4.61 -0.87 16.27
N ARG A 169 3.77 -1.91 16.24
CA ARG A 169 4.23 -3.30 16.29
C ARG A 169 3.72 -4.07 15.08
N LEU A 170 4.62 -4.75 14.40
CA LEU A 170 4.24 -5.68 13.36
C LEU A 170 3.56 -6.90 14.00
N ALA A 171 2.33 -7.19 13.61
CA ALA A 171 1.51 -8.25 14.17
C ALA A 171 0.98 -9.19 13.10
N VAL A 172 0.45 -10.33 13.53
CA VAL A 172 -0.05 -11.40 12.68
C VAL A 172 -1.52 -11.66 12.98
N ALA A 173 -2.29 -11.85 11.92
CA ALA A 173 -3.64 -12.40 11.99
C ALA A 173 -3.86 -13.44 10.88
N THR A 174 -4.79 -14.38 11.11
CA THR A 174 -5.12 -15.42 10.13
C THR A 174 -6.62 -15.50 9.88
N SER A 175 -6.98 -15.89 8.65
CA SER A 175 -8.37 -16.06 8.23
C SER A 175 -8.51 -17.14 7.15
N ARG A 176 -9.65 -17.77 7.05
CA ARG A 176 -10.03 -18.67 5.95
C ARG A 176 -10.92 -17.99 4.91
N ASN A 177 -11.51 -16.83 5.23
CA ASN A 177 -12.49 -16.15 4.39
C ASN A 177 -12.24 -14.65 4.21
N LEU A 178 -11.12 -14.12 4.74
CA LEU A 178 -10.71 -12.71 4.68
C LEU A 178 -11.67 -11.72 5.39
N LYS A 179 -12.67 -12.23 6.10
CA LYS A 179 -13.65 -11.44 6.89
C LYS A 179 -13.52 -11.73 8.38
N ASP A 180 -13.47 -13.00 8.74
CA ASP A 180 -13.33 -13.45 10.14
C ASP A 180 -11.86 -13.71 10.42
N TRP A 181 -11.27 -12.93 11.32
CA TRP A 181 -9.85 -12.94 11.60
C TRP A 181 -9.54 -13.38 13.04
N THR A 182 -8.54 -14.23 13.18
CA THR A 182 -7.92 -14.54 14.48
C THR A 182 -6.66 -13.73 14.62
N LYS A 183 -6.59 -12.85 15.62
CA LYS A 183 -5.41 -12.06 15.97
C LYS A 183 -4.43 -12.89 16.80
N HIS A 184 -3.16 -12.89 16.42
CA HIS A 184 -2.08 -13.63 17.11
C HIS A 184 -1.13 -12.71 17.89
N GLY A 185 -1.27 -11.38 17.72
CA GLY A 185 -0.42 -10.38 18.36
C GLY A 185 0.91 -10.14 17.63
N PRO A 186 1.89 -9.50 18.32
CA PRO A 186 3.13 -9.06 17.68
C PRO A 186 3.98 -10.24 17.20
N ALA A 187 4.46 -10.14 15.95
CA ALA A 187 5.24 -11.18 15.27
C ALA A 187 6.52 -11.57 16.03
N PHE A 188 7.09 -10.62 16.78
CA PHE A 188 8.34 -10.80 17.50
C PHE A 188 8.17 -10.91 19.03
N ALA A 189 6.93 -11.13 19.51
CA ALA A 189 6.63 -11.15 20.93
C ALA A 189 7.47 -12.15 21.74
N LYS A 190 7.82 -13.29 21.13
CA LYS A 190 8.59 -14.36 21.78
C LYS A 190 10.04 -14.46 21.31
N ALA A 191 10.42 -13.65 20.30
CA ALA A 191 11.77 -13.73 19.75
C ALA A 191 12.81 -13.25 20.78
N PHE A 192 13.86 -14.04 20.99
CA PHE A 192 14.92 -13.75 21.96
C PHE A 192 14.37 -13.39 23.35
N ASP A 193 13.52 -14.24 23.87
CA ASP A 193 12.88 -14.07 25.20
C ASP A 193 12.13 -12.76 25.38
N GLY A 194 11.49 -12.30 24.29
CA GLY A 194 10.68 -11.08 24.29
C GLY A 194 11.47 -9.77 24.13
N LYS A 195 12.77 -9.83 23.87
CA LYS A 195 13.63 -8.65 23.66
C LYS A 195 13.09 -7.67 22.62
N PHE A 196 12.40 -8.18 21.59
CA PHE A 196 11.88 -7.38 20.47
C PHE A 196 10.39 -7.07 20.55
N PHE A 197 9.75 -7.32 21.70
CA PHE A 197 8.32 -7.05 21.88
C PHE A 197 7.95 -5.58 21.62
N ASN A 198 8.77 -4.64 22.07
CA ASN A 198 8.57 -3.21 21.90
C ASN A 198 9.43 -2.60 20.79
N LEU A 199 9.92 -3.41 19.87
CA LEU A 199 10.64 -2.90 18.72
C LEU A 199 9.65 -2.21 17.77
N GLY A 200 9.85 -0.91 17.53
CA GLY A 200 9.10 -0.16 16.53
C GLY A 200 9.31 -0.77 15.14
N CYS A 201 8.24 -1.33 14.57
CA CYS A 201 8.32 -2.06 13.32
C CYS A 201 6.99 -2.02 12.58
N LYS A 202 7.04 -1.75 11.28
CA LYS A 202 5.88 -1.71 10.37
C LYS A 202 6.09 -2.56 9.11
N SER A 203 5.04 -2.68 8.33
CA SER A 203 5.07 -3.09 6.91
C SER A 203 5.83 -4.38 6.64
N GLY A 204 5.55 -5.42 7.40
CA GLY A 204 6.13 -6.74 7.16
C GLY A 204 5.50 -7.44 5.96
N SER A 205 6.32 -8.08 5.12
CA SER A 205 5.86 -8.87 3.99
C SER A 205 6.56 -10.23 3.98
N ILE A 206 5.78 -11.31 4.06
CA ILE A 206 6.30 -12.68 3.99
C ILE A 206 6.75 -12.96 2.56
N LEU A 207 7.85 -13.68 2.37
CA LEU A 207 8.31 -14.14 1.07
C LEU A 207 7.28 -15.09 0.46
N THR A 208 6.85 -14.76 -0.76
CA THR A 208 5.84 -15.52 -1.50
C THR A 208 6.31 -15.83 -2.92
N GLU A 209 5.65 -16.77 -3.55
CA GLU A 209 5.63 -16.94 -5.00
C GLU A 209 4.20 -16.78 -5.51
N VAL A 210 4.05 -16.36 -6.76
CA VAL A 210 2.72 -16.21 -7.36
C VAL A 210 2.27 -17.54 -7.96
N VAL A 211 1.22 -18.13 -7.38
CA VAL A 211 0.59 -19.37 -7.86
C VAL A 211 -0.87 -19.09 -8.19
N LYS A 212 -1.25 -19.23 -9.46
CA LYS A 212 -2.62 -18.96 -9.94
C LYS A 212 -3.18 -17.61 -9.46
N GLY A 213 -2.34 -16.55 -9.50
CA GLY A 213 -2.70 -15.20 -9.09
C GLY A 213 -2.72 -14.94 -7.58
N LYS A 214 -2.39 -15.92 -6.76
CA LYS A 214 -2.28 -15.75 -5.30
C LYS A 214 -0.83 -15.67 -4.88
N GLN A 215 -0.54 -14.89 -3.84
CA GLN A 215 0.76 -14.82 -3.18
C GLN A 215 0.88 -15.95 -2.17
N VAL A 216 1.40 -17.10 -2.61
CA VAL A 216 1.56 -18.29 -1.78
C VAL A 216 2.88 -18.22 -1.00
N ILE A 217 2.82 -18.50 0.29
CA ILE A 217 3.98 -18.42 1.18
C ILE A 217 5.04 -19.45 0.75
N LYS A 218 6.27 -18.97 0.55
CA LYS A 218 7.40 -19.77 0.12
C LYS A 218 8.41 -20.01 1.24
N LYS A 219 8.79 -21.26 1.43
CA LYS A 219 9.93 -21.62 2.27
C LYS A 219 11.21 -21.68 1.46
N VAL A 220 12.30 -21.20 2.02
CA VAL A 220 13.65 -21.38 1.49
C VAL A 220 14.45 -22.18 2.51
N ASN A 221 14.96 -23.36 2.12
CA ASN A 221 15.63 -24.29 3.02
C ASN A 221 14.81 -24.61 4.30
N GLY A 222 13.49 -24.81 4.12
CA GLY A 222 12.57 -25.13 5.21
C GLY A 222 12.19 -23.97 6.14
N LYS A 223 12.71 -22.77 5.91
CA LYS A 223 12.46 -21.58 6.73
C LYS A 223 11.57 -20.56 6.01
N TYR A 224 10.77 -19.84 6.78
CA TYR A 224 10.04 -18.67 6.30
C TYR A 224 10.94 -17.43 6.34
N PHE A 225 10.76 -16.57 5.36
CA PHE A 225 11.47 -15.30 5.26
C PHE A 225 10.46 -14.17 5.23
N MET A 226 10.80 -13.06 5.87
CA MET A 226 9.99 -11.85 5.88
C MET A 226 10.88 -10.63 5.71
N TYR A 227 10.41 -9.69 4.92
CA TYR A 227 10.94 -8.32 4.88
C TYR A 227 10.09 -7.46 5.79
N ARG A 228 10.72 -6.56 6.54
CA ARG A 228 10.05 -5.58 7.38
C ARG A 228 10.71 -4.21 7.26
N SER A 229 9.99 -3.13 7.53
CA SER A 229 10.57 -1.81 7.70
C SER A 229 10.67 -1.42 9.17
N GLU A 230 11.66 -0.59 9.49
CA GLU A 230 11.76 0.12 10.78
C GLU A 230 11.45 1.59 10.55
N GLU A 231 10.87 2.25 11.55
CA GLU A 231 10.38 3.62 11.40
C GLU A 231 11.49 4.67 11.29
N HIS A 232 12.72 4.34 11.68
CA HIS A 232 13.79 5.31 11.89
C HIS A 232 15.09 5.06 11.11
N THR A 233 15.13 4.10 10.19
CA THR A 233 16.33 3.86 9.38
C THR A 233 16.01 3.93 7.90
N SER A 234 16.73 4.81 7.20
CA SER A 234 16.74 4.91 5.73
C SER A 234 17.58 3.83 5.06
N GLU A 235 18.13 2.86 5.82
CA GLU A 235 18.99 1.81 5.29
C GLU A 235 18.20 0.58 4.87
N LEU A 236 18.64 -0.05 3.79
CA LEU A 236 18.12 -1.33 3.30
C LEU A 236 18.25 -2.38 4.40
N GLN A 237 17.12 -2.92 4.86
CA GLN A 237 17.11 -3.83 5.99
C GLN A 237 17.40 -5.26 5.56
N SER A 238 18.23 -5.91 6.36
CA SER A 238 18.56 -7.33 6.18
C SER A 238 17.32 -8.21 6.38
N PRO A 239 17.15 -9.29 5.60
CA PRO A 239 16.06 -10.22 5.81
C PRO A 239 16.19 -10.84 7.20
N MET A 240 15.08 -10.82 7.97
CA MET A 240 14.99 -11.55 9.23
C MET A 240 14.48 -12.97 9.00
N PHE A 241 15.15 -13.93 9.63
CA PHE A 241 14.72 -15.32 9.61
C PHE A 241 13.71 -15.55 10.74
N ILE A 242 12.58 -16.15 10.41
CA ILE A 242 11.62 -16.66 11.37
C ILE A 242 11.76 -18.20 11.33
N SER A 243 12.26 -18.77 12.39
CA SER A 243 12.36 -20.22 12.53
C SER A 243 11.12 -20.79 13.20
#